data_41f26d47c4ebd671297ccebbcf2a9b89
#
_entry.id   41f26d47c4ebd671297ccebbcf2a9b89
#
_cell.length_a   1.000
_cell.length_b   1.000
_cell.length_c   1.000
_cell.angle_alpha   90.00
_cell.angle_beta   90.00
_cell.angle_gamma   90.00
#
_symmetry.space_group_name_H-M   'P 1'
#
loop_
_entity.id
_entity.type
_entity.pdbx_description
1 polymer ?
#
loop_
_entity_poly.entity_id
_entity_poly.type
_entity_poly.pdbx_seq_one_letter_code
_entity_poly.pdbx_strand_id
1 'polypeptide(L)'
;RSGKMNWLFTLPCSRAEAEALHLDDEWVAMLDPMPTIVAEEVEAFNDAKWQVKAYFAEEPDSGVLAQLQGRLPSAAKAKTVLELLPDEDWLVMSQQGLQPVTAGRFYVHTSDNKGNAPSGATVFQIEASQAFGTGGHETTSGCLAMLDRMKSSGLRFDHIADIGTGTGLLAFAARDLWPLAGVLASDIDPIAVETAERYAAQNRVPIGVG
;
A
#
# COMPACT_ATOMS: atom_id res chain seq x y z
N ARG A 1 -5.74 -30.33 -0.50
CA ARG A 1 -4.97 -29.06 -0.64
C ARG A 1 -4.62 -28.62 0.76
N SER A 2 -3.35 -28.77 1.14
CA SER A 2 -2.84 -28.33 2.44
C SER A 2 -2.85 -26.82 2.42
N GLY A 3 -3.69 -26.17 3.23
CA GLY A 3 -3.66 -24.73 3.44
C GLY A 3 -2.29 -24.36 4.01
N LYS A 4 -1.62 -23.36 3.49
CA LYS A 4 -0.42 -22.80 4.08
C LYS A 4 -0.84 -22.06 5.34
N MET A 5 -0.39 -22.50 6.49
CA MET A 5 -0.55 -21.75 7.73
C MET A 5 0.55 -20.69 7.78
N ASN A 6 0.17 -19.46 8.05
CA ASN A 6 1.10 -18.37 8.22
C ASN A 6 1.15 -17.95 9.68
N TRP A 7 2.35 -17.67 10.17
CA TRP A 7 2.57 -17.25 11.55
C TRP A 7 2.96 -15.77 11.58
N LEU A 8 2.40 -15.02 12.50
CA LEU A 8 2.70 -13.62 12.73
C LEU A 8 3.33 -13.44 14.11
N PHE A 9 4.53 -12.86 14.14
CA PHE A 9 5.20 -12.46 15.36
C PHE A 9 5.29 -10.93 15.41
N THR A 10 4.64 -10.34 16.42
CA THR A 10 4.58 -8.87 16.58
C THR A 10 5.49 -8.43 17.71
N LEU A 11 6.35 -7.46 17.43
CA LEU A 11 7.40 -6.93 18.30
C LEU A 11 7.26 -5.40 18.40
N PRO A 12 7.04 -4.83 19.58
CA PRO A 12 7.07 -3.39 19.76
C PRO A 12 8.50 -2.86 19.61
N CYS A 13 8.67 -1.71 18.97
CA CYS A 13 9.96 -1.09 18.77
C CYS A 13 9.85 0.44 18.65
N SER A 14 10.99 1.13 18.58
CA SER A 14 11.05 2.50 18.08
C SER A 14 11.23 2.51 16.56
N ARG A 15 11.00 3.66 15.94
CA ARG A 15 11.26 3.88 14.51
C ARG A 15 12.72 3.55 14.14
N ALA A 16 13.68 4.04 14.93
CA ALA A 16 15.09 3.81 14.67
C ALA A 16 15.48 2.32 14.70
N GLU A 17 14.88 1.54 15.62
CA GLU A 17 15.08 0.09 15.68
C GLU A 17 14.48 -0.62 14.47
N ALA A 18 13.28 -0.20 14.03
CA ALA A 18 12.61 -0.75 12.86
C ALA A 18 13.42 -0.48 11.57
N GLU A 19 13.90 0.75 11.39
CA GLU A 19 14.76 1.15 10.27
C GLU A 19 16.09 0.38 10.27
N ALA A 20 16.73 0.20 11.42
CA ALA A 20 17.96 -0.56 11.54
C ALA A 20 17.78 -2.04 11.17
N LEU A 21 16.65 -2.65 11.55
CA LEU A 21 16.34 -4.02 11.19
C LEU A 21 16.05 -4.16 9.69
N HIS A 22 15.35 -3.20 9.10
CA HIS A 22 15.05 -3.19 7.67
C HIS A 22 16.28 -3.04 6.78
N LEU A 23 17.32 -2.36 7.28
CA LEU A 23 18.61 -2.20 6.59
C LEU A 23 19.52 -3.44 6.71
N ASP A 24 19.17 -4.43 7.54
CA ASP A 24 19.98 -5.64 7.80
C ASP A 24 19.37 -6.88 7.09
N ASP A 25 19.07 -6.74 5.82
CA ASP A 25 18.47 -7.80 5.01
C ASP A 25 19.30 -9.08 4.99
N GLU A 26 20.65 -8.95 5.04
CA GLU A 26 21.55 -10.11 5.09
C GLU A 26 21.35 -10.93 6.35
N TRP A 27 21.18 -10.27 7.50
CA TRP A 27 20.92 -10.96 8.76
C TRP A 27 19.54 -11.63 8.76
N VAL A 28 18.50 -10.95 8.26
CA VAL A 28 17.15 -11.51 8.17
C VAL A 28 17.15 -12.75 7.28
N ALA A 29 17.92 -12.74 6.18
CA ALA A 29 18.03 -13.87 5.27
C ALA A 29 18.73 -15.10 5.87
N MET A 30 19.46 -14.96 6.99
CA MET A 30 20.09 -16.08 7.71
C MET A 30 19.15 -16.78 8.69
N LEU A 31 17.95 -16.24 8.95
CA LEU A 31 16.96 -16.86 9.82
C LEU A 31 16.27 -18.01 9.10
N ASP A 32 16.03 -19.12 9.80
CA ASP A 32 15.34 -20.30 9.28
C ASP A 32 14.25 -20.74 10.28
N PRO A 33 12.95 -20.63 9.96
CA PRO A 33 12.40 -20.10 8.72
C PRO A 33 12.62 -18.58 8.57
N MET A 34 12.90 -18.15 7.33
CA MET A 34 13.11 -16.75 7.01
C MET A 34 11.77 -15.97 7.05
N PRO A 35 11.67 -14.89 7.85
CA PRO A 35 10.45 -14.07 7.88
C PRO A 35 10.42 -13.01 6.78
N THR A 36 9.20 -12.58 6.44
CA THR A 36 8.97 -11.29 5.80
C THR A 36 8.76 -10.25 6.89
N ILE A 37 9.59 -9.20 6.91
CA ILE A 37 9.55 -8.14 7.92
C ILE A 37 8.77 -6.93 7.40
N VAL A 38 7.82 -6.46 8.19
CA VAL A 38 7.07 -5.22 7.96
C VAL A 38 7.18 -4.35 9.21
N ALA A 39 7.55 -3.08 9.04
CA ALA A 39 7.57 -2.09 10.10
C ALA A 39 6.44 -1.08 9.91
N GLU A 40 5.74 -0.74 10.97
CA GLU A 40 4.61 0.19 10.92
C GLU A 40 4.50 1.04 12.19
N GLU A 41 3.95 2.24 12.02
CA GLU A 41 3.56 3.09 13.14
C GLU A 41 2.35 2.50 13.90
N VAL A 42 2.43 2.51 15.23
CA VAL A 42 1.30 2.17 16.10
C VAL A 42 0.50 3.43 16.47
N GLU A 43 1.19 4.57 16.57
CA GLU A 43 0.59 5.87 16.87
C GLU A 43 1.23 6.93 15.95
N ALA A 44 0.38 7.63 15.19
CA ALA A 44 0.82 8.63 14.21
C ALA A 44 1.75 9.68 14.82
N PHE A 45 2.88 9.94 14.15
CA PHE A 45 3.93 10.90 14.56
C PHE A 45 4.59 10.58 15.92
N ASN A 46 4.58 9.32 16.34
CA ASN A 46 5.22 8.89 17.57
C ASN A 46 6.35 7.88 17.29
N ASP A 47 7.57 8.38 17.11
CA ASP A 47 8.74 7.55 16.78
C ASP A 47 9.10 6.50 17.86
N ALA A 48 8.56 6.62 19.07
CA ALA A 48 8.74 5.64 20.14
C ALA A 48 7.69 4.49 20.11
N LYS A 49 6.65 4.64 19.30
CA LYS A 49 5.55 3.67 19.22
C LYS A 49 5.44 3.09 17.81
N TRP A 50 6.40 2.27 17.48
CA TRP A 50 6.43 1.45 16.27
C TRP A 50 6.32 -0.02 16.62
N GLN A 51 6.01 -0.84 15.63
CA GLN A 51 6.07 -2.28 15.74
C GLN A 51 6.65 -2.92 14.49
N VAL A 52 7.33 -4.04 14.70
CA VAL A 52 7.76 -4.93 13.64
C VAL A 52 6.84 -6.14 13.64
N LYS A 53 6.35 -6.48 12.46
CA LYS A 53 5.59 -7.69 12.17
C LYS A 53 6.44 -8.63 11.34
N ALA A 54 6.77 -9.80 11.88
CA ALA A 54 7.49 -10.86 11.18
C ALA A 54 6.52 -11.96 10.77
N TYR A 55 6.34 -12.15 9.45
CA TYR A 55 5.47 -13.16 8.88
C TYR A 55 6.28 -14.37 8.45
N PHE A 56 5.88 -15.56 8.91
CA PHE A 56 6.54 -16.82 8.58
C PHE A 56 5.59 -17.76 7.84
N ALA A 57 6.09 -18.44 6.82
CA ALA A 57 5.34 -19.46 6.08
C ALA A 57 5.20 -20.79 6.85
N GLU A 58 6.05 -20.99 7.87
CA GLU A 58 6.10 -22.16 8.74
C GLU A 58 6.23 -21.69 10.19
N GLU A 59 5.89 -22.54 11.15
CA GLU A 59 6.01 -22.21 12.57
C GLU A 59 7.47 -21.96 12.95
N PRO A 60 7.85 -20.74 13.38
CA PRO A 60 9.19 -20.45 13.81
C PRO A 60 9.49 -21.09 15.15
N ASP A 61 10.70 -21.59 15.34
CA ASP A 61 11.14 -22.07 16.63
C ASP A 61 11.44 -20.93 17.63
N SER A 62 11.56 -21.27 18.90
CA SER A 62 11.84 -20.30 19.95
C SER A 62 13.20 -19.59 19.80
N GLY A 63 14.15 -20.22 19.11
CA GLY A 63 15.47 -19.64 18.83
C GLY A 63 15.38 -18.49 17.84
N VAL A 64 14.62 -18.64 16.76
CA VAL A 64 14.38 -17.59 15.76
C VAL A 64 13.63 -16.42 16.41
N LEU A 65 12.59 -16.71 17.20
CA LEU A 65 11.84 -15.67 17.91
C LEU A 65 12.72 -14.89 18.89
N ALA A 66 13.59 -15.57 19.63
CA ALA A 66 14.53 -14.95 20.56
C ALA A 66 15.58 -14.09 19.83
N GLN A 67 16.06 -14.51 18.66
CA GLN A 67 16.99 -13.74 17.85
C GLN A 67 16.34 -12.44 17.35
N LEU A 68 15.11 -12.50 16.82
CA LEU A 68 14.36 -11.32 16.40
C LEU A 68 14.11 -10.35 17.57
N GLN A 69 13.65 -10.89 18.71
CA GLN A 69 13.40 -10.09 19.90
C GLN A 69 14.69 -9.45 20.44
N GLY A 70 15.83 -10.16 20.37
CA GLY A 70 17.14 -9.67 20.79
C GLY A 70 17.70 -8.54 19.92
N ARG A 71 17.24 -8.42 18.67
CA ARG A 71 17.63 -7.32 17.75
C ARG A 71 16.89 -6.01 18.05
N LEU A 72 15.79 -6.07 18.77
CA LEU A 72 14.94 -4.92 19.11
C LEU A 72 14.99 -4.68 20.63
N PRO A 73 15.87 -3.79 21.13
CA PRO A 73 16.00 -3.50 22.57
C PRO A 73 14.67 -3.17 23.25
N SER A 74 13.77 -2.45 22.57
CA SER A 74 12.43 -2.15 23.08
C SER A 74 11.56 -3.40 23.25
N ALA A 75 11.79 -4.43 22.46
CA ALA A 75 11.05 -5.69 22.55
C ALA A 75 11.60 -6.65 23.62
N ALA A 76 12.83 -6.46 24.09
CA ALA A 76 13.54 -7.41 24.97
C ALA A 76 12.77 -7.77 26.27
N LYS A 77 11.96 -6.82 26.78
CA LYS A 77 11.12 -7.00 27.98
C LYS A 77 9.62 -6.92 27.70
N ALA A 78 9.23 -6.80 26.44
CA ALA A 78 7.85 -6.68 26.06
C ALA A 78 7.19 -8.05 25.99
N LYS A 79 5.88 -8.09 26.23
CA LYS A 79 5.08 -9.26 25.93
C LYS A 79 4.89 -9.32 24.41
N THR A 80 5.60 -10.22 23.78
CA THR A 80 5.47 -10.53 22.36
C THR A 80 4.36 -11.55 22.13
N VAL A 81 3.73 -11.49 20.97
CA VAL A 81 2.63 -12.39 20.60
C VAL A 81 3.01 -13.10 19.31
N LEU A 82 2.96 -14.42 19.33
CA LEU A 82 3.02 -15.27 18.14
C LEU A 82 1.60 -15.78 17.86
N GLU A 83 1.08 -15.44 16.69
CA GLU A 83 -0.28 -15.77 16.27
C GLU A 83 -0.23 -16.65 15.02
N LEU A 84 -1.07 -17.69 15.01
CA LEU A 84 -1.34 -18.45 13.80
C LEU A 84 -2.40 -17.71 12.99
N LEU A 85 -2.05 -17.27 11.78
CA LEU A 85 -2.99 -16.65 10.85
C LEU A 85 -3.62 -17.75 9.97
N PRO A 86 -4.94 -17.98 10.03
CA PRO A 86 -5.62 -18.87 9.10
C PRO A 86 -5.46 -18.36 7.65
N ASP A 87 -5.34 -19.28 6.69
CA ASP A 87 -5.19 -18.96 5.26
C ASP A 87 -6.31 -18.04 4.71
N GLU A 88 -7.50 -18.14 5.30
CA GLU A 88 -8.64 -17.29 4.94
C GLU A 88 -8.49 -15.86 5.43
N ASP A 89 -7.79 -15.64 6.55
CA ASP A 89 -7.63 -14.28 7.10
C ASP A 89 -6.58 -13.46 6.33
N TRP A 90 -5.55 -14.08 5.75
CA TRP A 90 -4.60 -13.37 4.89
C TRP A 90 -5.29 -12.85 3.62
N LEU A 91 -6.12 -13.67 2.97
CA LEU A 91 -6.94 -13.23 1.84
C LEU A 91 -7.98 -12.18 2.27
N VAL A 92 -8.62 -12.39 3.42
CA VAL A 92 -9.62 -11.46 3.99
C VAL A 92 -8.95 -10.19 4.50
N MET A 93 -7.78 -10.24 5.15
CA MET A 93 -7.04 -9.04 5.57
C MET A 93 -6.45 -8.28 4.38
N SER A 94 -5.97 -8.96 3.35
CA SER A 94 -5.57 -8.31 2.10
C SER A 94 -6.77 -7.72 1.35
N GLN A 95 -7.95 -8.33 1.48
CA GLN A 95 -9.21 -7.85 0.90
C GLN A 95 -9.91 -6.81 1.78
N GLN A 96 -9.87 -6.94 3.11
CA GLN A 96 -10.44 -5.94 4.05
C GLN A 96 -9.62 -4.65 4.12
N GLY A 97 -8.32 -4.70 3.80
CA GLY A 97 -7.47 -3.51 3.65
C GLY A 97 -7.87 -2.60 2.49
N LEU A 98 -8.85 -3.01 1.68
CA LEU A 98 -9.20 -2.36 0.42
C LEU A 98 -10.64 -1.87 0.41
N GLN A 99 -10.99 -1.11 1.44
CA GLN A 99 -12.23 -0.35 1.41
C GLN A 99 -12.16 0.65 0.24
N PRO A 100 -13.28 0.82 -0.48
CA PRO A 100 -13.34 1.86 -1.50
C PRO A 100 -13.00 3.22 -0.91
N VAL A 101 -12.22 4.00 -1.65
CA VAL A 101 -11.75 5.31 -1.22
C VAL A 101 -12.58 6.39 -1.90
N THR A 102 -13.11 7.32 -1.10
CA THR A 102 -13.75 8.54 -1.62
C THR A 102 -12.82 9.73 -1.35
N ALA A 103 -12.41 10.43 -2.40
CA ALA A 103 -11.54 11.60 -2.32
C ALA A 103 -12.00 12.69 -3.30
N GLY A 104 -12.55 13.79 -2.78
CA GLY A 104 -13.22 14.79 -3.60
C GLY A 104 -14.39 14.16 -4.38
N ARG A 105 -14.43 14.36 -5.70
CA ARG A 105 -15.43 13.73 -6.59
C ARG A 105 -15.10 12.31 -7.01
N PHE A 106 -13.94 11.77 -6.63
CA PHE A 106 -13.47 10.47 -7.07
C PHE A 106 -13.85 9.37 -6.10
N TYR A 107 -14.19 8.22 -6.66
CA TYR A 107 -14.44 6.98 -5.95
C TYR A 107 -13.59 5.89 -6.56
N VAL A 108 -12.70 5.32 -5.78
CA VAL A 108 -11.76 4.27 -6.22
C VAL A 108 -12.08 2.97 -5.49
N HIS A 109 -12.23 1.90 -6.24
CA HIS A 109 -12.57 0.58 -5.70
C HIS A 109 -11.80 -0.54 -6.39
N THR A 110 -11.77 -1.71 -5.79
CA THR A 110 -11.25 -2.94 -6.39
C THR A 110 -12.36 -3.73 -7.09
N SER A 111 -12.01 -4.75 -7.88
CA SER A 111 -13.00 -5.67 -8.48
C SER A 111 -13.85 -6.38 -7.43
N ASP A 112 -13.21 -6.77 -6.31
CA ASP A 112 -13.80 -7.59 -5.26
C ASP A 112 -14.63 -6.77 -4.27
N ASN A 113 -14.32 -5.48 -4.10
CA ASN A 113 -15.05 -4.59 -3.21
C ASN A 113 -15.46 -3.30 -3.93
N LYS A 114 -16.57 -3.36 -4.63
CA LYS A 114 -17.13 -2.20 -5.36
C LYS A 114 -17.79 -1.18 -4.45
N GLY A 115 -18.27 -1.61 -3.29
CA GLY A 115 -19.03 -0.76 -2.40
C GLY A 115 -20.20 -0.02 -3.06
N ASN A 116 -20.53 1.16 -2.54
CA ASN A 116 -21.57 2.03 -3.08
C ASN A 116 -20.97 3.41 -3.39
N ALA A 117 -20.69 3.67 -4.67
CA ALA A 117 -20.20 4.97 -5.10
C ALA A 117 -21.23 6.08 -4.83
N PRO A 118 -20.82 7.25 -4.31
CA PRO A 118 -21.69 8.41 -4.18
C PRO A 118 -22.26 8.82 -5.54
N SER A 119 -23.51 9.32 -5.55
CA SER A 119 -24.15 9.82 -6.76
C SER A 119 -23.33 10.94 -7.39
N GLY A 120 -23.01 10.82 -8.68
CA GLY A 120 -22.20 11.80 -9.41
C GLY A 120 -20.69 11.69 -9.21
N ALA A 121 -20.21 10.69 -8.48
CA ALA A 121 -18.78 10.44 -8.36
C ALA A 121 -18.20 9.90 -9.68
N THR A 122 -16.97 10.32 -10.00
CA THR A 122 -16.14 9.68 -11.02
C THR A 122 -15.52 8.43 -10.41
N VAL A 123 -15.81 7.27 -11.02
CA VAL A 123 -15.45 5.95 -10.47
C VAL A 123 -14.27 5.38 -11.22
N PHE A 124 -13.25 4.93 -10.49
CA PHE A 124 -12.12 4.18 -11.02
C PHE A 124 -11.99 2.82 -10.34
N GLN A 125 -11.73 1.79 -11.13
CA GLN A 125 -11.41 0.46 -10.64
C GLN A 125 -9.90 0.23 -10.73
N ILE A 126 -9.25 0.08 -9.58
CA ILE A 126 -7.80 -0.17 -9.44
C ILE A 126 -7.61 -1.31 -8.46
N GLU A 127 -6.89 -2.36 -8.85
CA GLU A 127 -6.61 -3.47 -7.95
C GLU A 127 -5.48 -3.14 -6.96
N ALA A 128 -5.57 -3.73 -5.81
CA ALA A 128 -4.82 -3.37 -4.63
C ALA A 128 -3.33 -3.66 -4.61
N SER A 129 -2.89 -4.59 -5.40
CA SER A 129 -1.56 -5.18 -5.21
C SER A 129 -0.38 -4.23 -5.49
N GLN A 130 -0.62 -3.09 -6.11
CA GLN A 130 0.46 -2.16 -6.49
C GLN A 130 0.17 -0.67 -6.23
N ALA A 131 -1.10 -0.25 -6.12
CA ALA A 131 -1.44 1.16 -5.90
C ALA A 131 -1.73 1.51 -4.44
N PHE A 132 -2.06 0.53 -3.64
CA PHE A 132 -2.55 0.73 -2.28
C PHE A 132 -1.74 -0.06 -1.23
N GLY A 133 -0.50 -0.48 -1.56
CA GLY A 133 0.41 -1.12 -0.62
C GLY A 133 0.98 -0.12 0.38
N THR A 134 0.87 -0.42 1.67
CA THR A 134 1.65 0.10 2.81
C THR A 134 1.88 1.62 2.83
N GLY A 135 0.85 2.41 3.13
CA GLY A 135 0.98 3.86 3.42
C GLY A 135 0.49 4.81 2.32
N GLY A 136 0.19 4.32 1.11
CA GLY A 136 -0.22 5.16 -0.03
C GLY A 136 -1.67 5.65 -0.02
N HIS A 137 -2.55 5.08 0.80
CA HIS A 137 -3.97 5.45 0.83
C HIS A 137 -4.19 6.92 1.17
N GLU A 138 -3.56 7.41 2.22
CA GLU A 138 -3.74 8.80 2.68
C GLU A 138 -3.11 9.78 1.71
N THR A 139 -1.91 9.49 1.20
CA THR A 139 -1.21 10.34 0.24
C THR A 139 -1.95 10.42 -1.08
N THR A 140 -2.37 9.28 -1.64
CA THR A 140 -3.10 9.22 -2.91
C THR A 140 -4.47 9.90 -2.79
N SER A 141 -5.19 9.68 -1.69
CA SER A 141 -6.45 10.34 -1.39
C SER A 141 -6.27 11.86 -1.25
N GLY A 142 -5.20 12.29 -0.59
CA GLY A 142 -4.83 13.70 -0.49
C GLY A 142 -4.56 14.34 -1.86
N CYS A 143 -3.84 13.65 -2.74
CA CYS A 143 -3.59 14.10 -4.11
C CYS A 143 -4.88 14.20 -4.94
N LEU A 144 -5.76 13.21 -4.88
CA LEU A 144 -7.05 13.22 -5.56
C LEU A 144 -7.94 14.39 -5.07
N ALA A 145 -8.02 14.59 -3.77
CA ALA A 145 -8.75 15.71 -3.18
C ALA A 145 -8.16 17.07 -3.58
N MET A 146 -6.82 17.15 -3.67
CA MET A 146 -6.14 18.36 -4.13
C MET A 146 -6.44 18.66 -5.60
N LEU A 147 -6.39 17.68 -6.49
CA LEU A 147 -6.76 17.82 -7.90
C LEU A 147 -8.20 18.35 -8.06
N ASP A 148 -9.15 17.78 -7.31
CA ASP A 148 -10.54 18.24 -7.30
C ASP A 148 -10.67 19.68 -6.81
N ARG A 149 -9.94 20.04 -5.76
CA ARG A 149 -9.88 21.42 -5.25
C ARG A 149 -9.29 22.38 -6.27
N MET A 150 -8.22 22.02 -6.98
CA MET A 150 -7.62 22.83 -8.05
C MET A 150 -8.64 23.09 -9.16
N LYS A 151 -9.38 22.09 -9.58
CA LYS A 151 -10.46 22.23 -10.57
C LYS A 151 -11.56 23.16 -10.07
N SER A 152 -12.00 22.98 -8.82
CA SER A 152 -13.04 23.79 -8.19
C SER A 152 -12.63 25.24 -8.02
N SER A 153 -11.32 25.51 -7.89
CA SER A 153 -10.73 26.86 -7.87
C SER A 153 -10.63 27.51 -9.25
N GLY A 154 -11.08 26.82 -10.32
CA GLY A 154 -11.08 27.34 -11.68
C GLY A 154 -9.75 27.21 -12.43
N LEU A 155 -8.76 26.50 -11.89
CA LEU A 155 -7.49 26.25 -12.56
C LEU A 155 -7.70 25.46 -13.85
N ARG A 156 -6.93 25.80 -14.88
CA ARG A 156 -6.95 25.16 -16.20
C ARG A 156 -5.54 24.82 -16.62
N PHE A 157 -5.38 23.70 -17.29
CA PHE A 157 -4.11 23.21 -17.78
C PHE A 157 -4.28 22.72 -19.23
N ASP A 158 -3.29 23.00 -20.06
CA ASP A 158 -3.23 22.49 -21.44
C ASP A 158 -2.42 21.19 -21.50
N HIS A 159 -1.45 21.03 -20.59
CA HIS A 159 -0.60 19.86 -20.48
C HIS A 159 -0.41 19.48 -19.02
N ILE A 160 -0.49 18.18 -18.73
CA ILE A 160 -0.34 17.61 -17.40
C ILE A 160 0.57 16.38 -17.53
N ALA A 161 1.55 16.24 -16.65
CA ALA A 161 2.38 15.06 -16.53
C ALA A 161 2.28 14.51 -15.12
N ASP A 162 2.04 13.20 -15.02
CA ASP A 162 2.08 12.42 -13.79
C ASP A 162 3.34 11.57 -13.82
N ILE A 163 4.36 12.00 -13.07
CA ILE A 163 5.68 11.37 -13.03
C ILE A 163 5.77 10.45 -11.81
N GLY A 164 6.17 9.19 -12.04
CA GLY A 164 6.05 8.13 -11.04
C GLY A 164 4.60 7.69 -10.90
N THR A 165 3.93 7.50 -12.02
CA THR A 165 2.47 7.34 -12.11
C THR A 165 1.94 6.07 -11.45
N GLY A 166 2.77 5.03 -11.29
CA GLY A 166 2.38 3.75 -10.74
C GLY A 166 1.21 3.12 -11.52
N THR A 167 0.04 3.14 -10.93
CA THR A 167 -1.19 2.61 -11.56
C THR A 167 -1.87 3.54 -12.55
N GLY A 168 -1.42 4.79 -12.65
CA GLY A 168 -2.03 5.80 -13.50
C GLY A 168 -3.19 6.59 -12.86
N LEU A 169 -3.55 6.29 -11.62
CA LEU A 169 -4.77 6.82 -10.99
C LEU A 169 -4.84 8.36 -10.98
N LEU A 170 -3.73 9.05 -10.66
CA LEU A 170 -3.71 10.51 -10.62
C LEU A 170 -3.81 11.10 -12.04
N ALA A 171 -3.18 10.47 -13.03
CA ALA A 171 -3.34 10.84 -14.44
C ALA A 171 -4.79 10.66 -14.91
N PHE A 172 -5.48 9.59 -14.47
CA PHE A 172 -6.89 9.36 -14.80
C PHE A 172 -7.78 10.47 -14.20
N ALA A 173 -7.57 10.81 -12.94
CA ALA A 173 -8.27 11.90 -12.29
C ALA A 173 -8.02 13.24 -12.99
N ALA A 174 -6.77 13.52 -13.37
CA ALA A 174 -6.41 14.73 -14.12
C ALA A 174 -7.12 14.78 -15.48
N ARG A 175 -7.17 13.66 -16.20
CA ARG A 175 -7.87 13.57 -17.48
C ARG A 175 -9.38 13.82 -17.37
N ASP A 176 -10.02 13.30 -16.32
CA ASP A 176 -11.43 13.55 -16.04
C ASP A 176 -11.69 15.04 -15.75
N LEU A 177 -10.84 15.65 -14.91
CA LEU A 177 -10.99 17.06 -14.52
C LEU A 177 -10.73 18.02 -15.68
N TRP A 178 -9.74 17.73 -16.53
CA TRP A 178 -9.33 18.59 -17.66
C TRP A 178 -9.37 17.80 -18.98
N PRO A 179 -10.56 17.53 -19.52
CA PRO A 179 -10.72 16.63 -20.66
C PRO A 179 -10.09 17.14 -21.95
N LEU A 180 -9.74 18.44 -22.03
CA LEU A 180 -9.06 19.03 -23.18
C LEU A 180 -7.53 19.09 -23.03
N ALA A 181 -7.01 18.81 -21.82
CA ALA A 181 -5.57 18.79 -21.59
C ALA A 181 -4.91 17.56 -22.21
N GLY A 182 -3.68 17.71 -22.69
CA GLY A 182 -2.80 16.58 -22.95
C GLY A 182 -2.31 15.99 -21.62
N VAL A 183 -2.65 14.74 -21.32
CA VAL A 183 -2.22 14.07 -20.08
C VAL A 183 -1.26 12.96 -20.42
N LEU A 184 -0.07 12.99 -19.80
CA LEU A 184 0.96 11.96 -19.87
C LEU A 184 1.15 11.34 -18.49
N ALA A 185 1.11 10.01 -18.43
CA ALA A 185 1.53 9.21 -17.29
C ALA A 185 2.90 8.61 -17.60
N SER A 186 3.86 8.73 -16.69
CA SER A 186 5.22 8.22 -16.89
C SER A 186 5.75 7.57 -15.62
N ASP A 187 6.50 6.46 -15.78
CA ASP A 187 7.20 5.81 -14.69
C ASP A 187 8.55 5.28 -15.15
N ILE A 188 9.51 5.18 -14.21
CA ILE A 188 10.81 4.59 -14.46
C ILE A 188 10.74 3.05 -14.50
N ASP A 189 9.73 2.47 -13.83
CA ASP A 189 9.48 1.04 -13.78
C ASP A 189 8.62 0.60 -14.98
N PRO A 190 9.13 -0.23 -15.90
CA PRO A 190 8.36 -0.76 -17.02
C PRO A 190 7.07 -1.50 -16.58
N ILE A 191 7.09 -2.14 -15.40
CA ILE A 191 5.90 -2.84 -14.86
C ILE A 191 4.81 -1.84 -14.47
N ALA A 192 5.20 -0.68 -13.93
CA ALA A 192 4.27 0.40 -13.65
C ALA A 192 3.67 0.97 -14.93
N VAL A 193 4.49 1.16 -16.00
CA VAL A 193 4.03 1.61 -17.33
C VAL A 193 2.96 0.65 -17.89
N GLU A 194 3.25 -0.66 -17.95
CA GLU A 194 2.28 -1.68 -18.40
C GLU A 194 1.02 -1.69 -17.54
N THR A 195 1.18 -1.49 -16.24
CA THR A 195 0.06 -1.43 -15.28
C THR A 195 -0.83 -0.22 -15.54
N ALA A 196 -0.24 0.97 -15.73
CA ALA A 196 -0.97 2.18 -16.06
C ALA A 196 -1.73 2.05 -17.39
N GLU A 197 -1.10 1.49 -18.43
CA GLU A 197 -1.76 1.20 -19.72
C GLU A 197 -2.97 0.28 -19.56
N ARG A 198 -2.83 -0.81 -18.82
CA ARG A 198 -3.90 -1.77 -18.54
C ARG A 198 -5.07 -1.10 -17.83
N TYR A 199 -4.80 -0.30 -16.79
CA TYR A 199 -5.85 0.41 -16.06
C TYR A 199 -6.47 1.55 -16.85
N ALA A 200 -5.70 2.25 -17.69
CA ALA A 200 -6.24 3.24 -18.62
C ALA A 200 -7.28 2.61 -19.55
N ALA A 201 -6.95 1.45 -20.13
CA ALA A 201 -7.87 0.69 -20.97
C ALA A 201 -9.10 0.20 -20.18
N GLN A 202 -8.90 -0.37 -18.99
CA GLN A 202 -9.98 -0.87 -18.13
C GLN A 202 -10.96 0.23 -17.71
N ASN A 203 -10.45 1.40 -17.34
CA ASN A 203 -11.26 2.55 -16.93
C ASN A 203 -11.69 3.44 -18.12
N ARG A 204 -11.29 3.08 -19.34
CA ARG A 204 -11.59 3.83 -20.59
C ARG A 204 -11.12 5.28 -20.55
N VAL A 205 -9.95 5.51 -19.96
CA VAL A 205 -9.35 6.85 -19.85
C VAL A 205 -8.29 7.04 -20.92
N PRO A 206 -8.49 7.93 -21.90
CA PRO A 206 -7.52 8.19 -22.97
C PRO A 206 -6.40 9.11 -22.48
N ILE A 207 -5.26 8.52 -22.11
CA ILE A 207 -4.02 9.21 -21.73
C ILE A 207 -2.84 8.65 -22.52
N GLY A 208 -1.74 9.43 -22.63
CA GLY A 208 -0.45 8.90 -23.02
C GLY A 208 0.21 8.20 -21.83
N VAL A 209 0.88 7.07 -22.07
CA VAL A 209 1.67 6.35 -21.06
C VAL A 209 3.07 6.08 -21.65
N GLY A 210 4.14 6.24 -20.82
CA GLY A 210 5.52 6.00 -21.27
C GLY A 210 6.59 6.29 -20.23
#